data_3831e357fd5535e5d90f4cecbb0644fc
#
_entry.id   3831e357fd5535e5d90f4cecbb0644fc
#
_cell.length_a   1.000
_cell.length_b   1.000
_cell.length_c   1.000
_cell.angle_alpha   90.00
_cell.angle_beta   90.00
_cell.angle_gamma   90.00
#
_symmetry.space_group_name_H-M   'P 1'
#
loop_
_entity.id
_entity.type
_entity.pdbx_description
1 polymer ?
#
loop_
_entity_poly.entity_id
_entity_poly.type
_entity_poly.pdbx_seq_one_letter_code
_entity_poly.pdbx_strand_id
1 'polypeptide(L)'
;SAALVFGKKGILSFDYSRKDYSSIKFKPETDSYFMQENLKISNDLKVTNSYKIGGEFRHQQLSFRGGYKIEESPYTNERFDGNVTGYSFGIGYNFGGTSLDLAYENSERSTNYQLYDVGLTDTARLTANNTLMTLTLNISL
;
A
#
# COMPACT_ATOMS: atom_id res chain seq x y z
N SER A 1 -4.41 -6.70 12.97
CA SER A 1 -5.01 -7.58 11.95
C SER A 1 -6.11 -8.42 12.56
N ALA A 2 -7.19 -8.67 11.81
CA ALA A 2 -8.27 -9.58 12.14
C ALA A 2 -8.61 -10.43 10.93
N ALA A 3 -9.03 -11.68 11.17
CA ALA A 3 -9.49 -12.56 10.10
C ALA A 3 -10.67 -13.41 10.57
N LEU A 4 -11.65 -13.56 9.68
CA LEU A 4 -12.81 -14.42 9.84
C LEU A 4 -12.68 -15.60 8.87
N VAL A 5 -12.71 -16.81 9.40
CA VAL A 5 -12.58 -18.04 8.61
C VAL A 5 -13.94 -18.71 8.52
N PHE A 6 -14.42 -18.97 7.31
CA PHE A 6 -15.70 -19.59 7.02
C PHE A 6 -15.51 -21.07 6.68
N GLY A 7 -15.10 -21.86 7.68
CA GLY A 7 -14.77 -23.27 7.51
C GLY A 7 -13.67 -23.48 6.48
N LYS A 8 -13.90 -24.40 5.53
CA LYS A 8 -12.95 -24.66 4.43
C LYS A 8 -13.24 -23.82 3.17
N LYS A 9 -14.26 -22.96 3.22
CA LYS A 9 -14.79 -22.27 2.02
C LYS A 9 -14.22 -20.87 1.81
N GLY A 10 -13.71 -20.22 2.86
CA GLY A 10 -13.22 -18.87 2.67
C GLY A 10 -12.64 -18.24 3.91
N ILE A 11 -12.00 -17.09 3.67
CA ILE A 11 -11.44 -16.22 4.68
C ILE A 11 -11.70 -14.78 4.27
N LEU A 12 -12.02 -13.94 5.24
CA LEU A 12 -12.04 -12.48 5.11
C LEU A 12 -11.04 -11.91 6.11
N SER A 13 -10.15 -11.04 5.64
CA SER A 13 -9.13 -10.40 6.49
C SER A 13 -9.24 -8.89 6.42
N PHE A 14 -8.90 -8.26 7.53
CA PHE A 14 -8.76 -6.82 7.66
C PHE A 14 -7.47 -6.51 8.40
N ASP A 15 -6.67 -5.62 7.82
CA ASP A 15 -5.44 -5.11 8.41
C ASP A 15 -5.51 -3.60 8.57
N TYR A 16 -5.17 -3.13 9.76
CA TYR A 16 -4.95 -1.73 10.07
C TYR A 16 -3.53 -1.55 10.58
N SER A 17 -2.83 -0.58 10.03
CA SER A 17 -1.55 -0.16 10.58
C SER A 17 -1.47 1.36 10.69
N ARG A 18 -0.83 1.83 11.75
CA ARG A 18 -0.55 3.23 12.00
C ARG A 18 0.95 3.42 12.13
N LYS A 19 1.50 4.38 11.41
CA LYS A 19 2.92 4.73 11.44
C LYS A 19 3.07 6.22 11.72
N ASP A 20 3.97 6.56 12.62
CA ASP A 20 4.32 7.94 12.91
C ASP A 20 5.64 8.29 12.21
N TYR A 21 5.54 9.01 11.09
CA TYR A 21 6.69 9.47 10.34
C TYR A 21 7.28 10.77 10.91
N SER A 22 6.50 11.55 11.67
CA SER A 22 6.96 12.79 12.28
C SER A 22 7.96 12.57 13.42
N SER A 23 8.00 11.36 13.98
CA SER A 23 8.91 10.98 15.06
C SER A 23 10.29 10.51 14.59
N ILE A 24 10.51 10.39 13.27
CA ILE A 24 11.81 10.01 12.70
C ILE A 24 12.83 11.10 12.99
N LYS A 25 14.03 10.70 13.45
CA LYS A 25 15.10 11.63 13.79
C LYS A 25 16.47 11.14 13.36
N PHE A 26 17.26 12.06 12.80
CA PHE A 26 18.70 11.89 12.63
C PHE A 26 19.43 12.06 13.95
N LYS A 27 20.50 11.32 14.15
CA LYS A 27 21.37 11.37 15.34
C LYS A 27 22.82 11.66 14.93
N PRO A 28 23.60 12.34 15.78
CA PRO A 28 23.24 12.89 17.10
C PRO A 28 22.34 14.13 17.00
N GLU A 29 21.35 14.24 17.88
CA GLU A 29 20.39 15.36 17.88
C GLU A 29 21.03 16.69 18.25
N THR A 30 22.28 16.67 18.78
CA THR A 30 23.09 17.86 19.12
C THR A 30 23.78 18.48 17.91
N ASP A 31 23.84 17.80 16.79
CA ASP A 31 24.39 18.35 15.54
C ASP A 31 23.41 19.39 14.96
N SER A 32 23.92 20.58 14.66
CA SER A 32 23.10 21.70 14.18
C SER A 32 22.42 21.41 12.83
N TYR A 33 23.07 20.65 11.96
CA TYR A 33 22.50 20.22 10.68
C TYR A 33 21.35 19.23 10.90
N PHE A 34 21.57 18.20 11.72
CA PHE A 34 20.53 17.21 12.03
C PHE A 34 19.36 17.81 12.83
N MET A 35 19.63 18.80 13.67
CA MET A 35 18.56 19.52 14.36
C MET A 35 17.61 20.21 13.38
N GLN A 36 18.14 20.90 12.35
CA GLN A 36 17.33 21.55 11.33
C GLN A 36 16.54 20.54 10.48
N GLU A 37 17.17 19.44 10.07
CA GLU A 37 16.49 18.39 9.31
C GLU A 37 15.40 17.69 10.14
N ASN A 38 15.64 17.48 11.44
CA ASN A 38 14.64 16.90 12.34
C ASN A 38 13.42 17.83 12.53
N LEU A 39 13.63 19.16 12.55
CA LEU A 39 12.53 20.12 12.56
C LEU A 39 11.70 20.06 11.26
N LYS A 40 12.35 19.95 10.10
CA LYS A 40 11.65 19.77 8.82
C LYS A 40 10.81 18.47 8.83
N ILE A 41 11.41 17.35 9.26
CA ILE A 41 10.72 16.07 9.35
C ILE A 41 9.46 16.18 10.22
N SER A 42 9.57 16.78 11.41
CA SER A 42 8.44 16.91 12.33
C SER A 42 7.33 17.84 11.81
N ASN A 43 7.67 18.82 10.95
CA ASN A 43 6.71 19.75 10.37
C ASN A 43 6.08 19.21 9.07
N ASP A 44 6.86 18.52 8.25
CA ASP A 44 6.47 18.11 6.91
C ASP A 44 5.86 16.71 6.89
N LEU A 45 6.15 15.87 7.89
CA LEU A 45 5.62 14.53 7.99
C LEU A 45 4.60 14.38 9.11
N LYS A 46 3.65 13.49 8.92
CA LYS A 46 2.56 13.19 9.84
C LYS A 46 2.41 11.71 10.14
N VAL A 47 1.55 11.41 11.09
CA VAL A 47 1.05 10.06 11.31
C VAL A 47 0.20 9.62 10.12
N THR A 48 0.42 8.41 9.64
CA THR A 48 -0.37 7.80 8.56
C THR A 48 -1.09 6.55 9.02
N ASN A 49 -2.22 6.31 8.39
CA ASN A 49 -3.00 5.10 8.56
C ASN A 49 -3.00 4.31 7.25
N SER A 50 -2.96 2.99 7.37
CA SER A 50 -3.10 2.09 6.24
C SER A 50 -4.18 1.06 6.57
N TYR A 51 -5.09 0.87 5.62
CA TYR A 51 -6.22 -0.04 5.71
C TYR A 51 -6.12 -1.03 4.55
N LYS A 52 -6.23 -2.32 4.88
CA LYS A 52 -6.27 -3.39 3.87
C LYS A 52 -7.41 -4.32 4.20
N ILE A 53 -8.18 -4.64 3.20
CA ILE A 53 -9.22 -5.67 3.27
C ILE A 53 -8.94 -6.71 2.18
N GLY A 54 -9.04 -7.98 2.52
CA GLY A 54 -8.81 -9.06 1.57
C GLY A 54 -9.72 -10.24 1.87
N GLY A 55 -9.99 -11.03 0.85
CA GLY A 55 -10.78 -12.23 0.98
C GLY A 55 -10.37 -13.31 0.01
N GLU A 56 -10.61 -14.55 0.41
CA GLU A 56 -10.47 -15.73 -0.44
C GLU A 56 -11.75 -16.57 -0.32
N PHE A 57 -12.24 -17.03 -1.47
CA PHE A 57 -13.32 -17.99 -1.56
C PHE A 57 -12.87 -19.21 -2.33
N ARG A 58 -13.09 -20.40 -1.74
CA ARG A 58 -12.72 -21.71 -2.32
C ARG A 58 -13.96 -22.47 -2.69
N HIS A 59 -13.98 -22.94 -3.92
CA HIS A 59 -15.01 -23.83 -4.43
C HIS A 59 -14.37 -25.01 -5.17
N GLN A 60 -14.45 -26.20 -4.58
CA GLN A 60 -13.80 -27.41 -5.09
C GLN A 60 -12.29 -27.19 -5.27
N GLN A 61 -11.77 -27.25 -6.50
CA GLN A 61 -10.37 -27.02 -6.84
C GLN A 61 -10.03 -25.55 -7.12
N LEU A 62 -11.06 -24.69 -7.25
CA LEU A 62 -10.88 -23.27 -7.56
C LEU A 62 -10.78 -22.42 -6.28
N SER A 63 -9.89 -21.45 -6.30
CA SER A 63 -9.81 -20.38 -5.32
C SER A 63 -9.87 -19.01 -6.01
N PHE A 64 -10.70 -18.13 -5.46
CA PHE A 64 -10.86 -16.74 -5.89
C PHE A 64 -10.41 -15.83 -4.76
N ARG A 65 -9.57 -14.86 -5.10
CA ARG A 65 -9.02 -13.89 -4.12
C ARG A 65 -9.31 -12.49 -4.59
N GLY A 66 -9.56 -11.60 -3.64
CA GLY A 66 -9.70 -10.18 -3.91
C GLY A 66 -9.21 -9.37 -2.74
N GLY A 67 -8.68 -8.18 -3.02
CA GLY A 67 -8.20 -7.29 -2.00
C GLY A 67 -8.26 -5.84 -2.42
N TYR A 68 -8.33 -4.97 -1.40
CA TYR A 68 -8.26 -3.53 -1.57
C TYR A 68 -7.40 -2.92 -0.46
N LYS A 69 -6.59 -1.91 -0.82
CA LYS A 69 -5.73 -1.19 0.12
C LYS A 69 -5.83 0.30 -0.07
N ILE A 70 -5.79 1.02 1.05
CA ILE A 70 -5.61 2.47 1.10
C ILE A 70 -4.46 2.75 2.07
N GLU A 71 -3.51 3.58 1.65
CA GLU A 71 -2.41 4.04 2.48
C GLU A 71 -2.33 5.56 2.37
N GLU A 72 -2.44 6.24 3.52
CA GLU A 72 -2.39 7.70 3.60
C GLU A 72 -0.98 8.20 3.30
N SER A 73 -0.90 9.38 2.70
CA SER A 73 0.36 10.09 2.49
C SER A 73 1.01 10.49 3.81
N PRO A 74 2.34 10.31 3.97
CA PRO A 74 3.07 10.78 5.14
C PRO A 74 3.27 12.30 5.19
N TYR A 75 3.00 13.02 4.09
CA TYR A 75 3.23 14.45 4.01
C TYR A 75 2.06 15.26 4.58
N THR A 76 2.37 16.30 5.37
CA THR A 76 1.39 17.22 5.94
C THR A 76 0.85 18.18 4.89
N ASN A 77 1.69 18.58 3.92
CA ASN A 77 1.32 19.52 2.89
C ASN A 77 0.55 18.81 1.76
N GLU A 78 -0.64 19.33 1.43
CA GLU A 78 -1.48 18.83 0.34
C GLU A 78 -0.82 18.86 -1.05
N ARG A 79 0.25 19.65 -1.22
CA ARG A 79 1.06 19.64 -2.44
C ARG A 79 1.72 18.29 -2.71
N PHE A 80 1.96 17.51 -1.65
CA PHE A 80 2.55 16.18 -1.71
C PHE A 80 1.51 15.09 -1.40
N ASP A 81 0.24 15.37 -1.68
CA ASP A 81 -0.81 14.36 -1.48
C ASP A 81 -0.50 13.14 -2.35
N GLY A 82 -0.05 12.11 -1.69
CA GLY A 82 0.44 10.88 -2.30
C GLY A 82 -0.22 9.65 -1.70
N ASN A 83 -1.54 9.71 -1.42
CA ASN A 83 -2.28 8.53 -0.98
C ASN A 83 -2.12 7.42 -2.02
N VAL A 84 -1.87 6.21 -1.54
CA VAL A 84 -1.81 5.02 -2.37
C VAL A 84 -3.12 4.26 -2.23
N THR A 85 -3.79 4.04 -3.33
CA THR A 85 -4.91 3.10 -3.41
C THR A 85 -4.55 1.93 -4.30
N GLY A 86 -5.05 0.75 -3.97
CA GLY A 86 -4.76 -0.42 -4.80
C GLY A 86 -5.80 -1.51 -4.64
N TYR A 87 -5.95 -2.30 -5.68
CA TYR A 87 -6.80 -3.47 -5.69
C TYR A 87 -6.05 -4.67 -6.26
N SER A 88 -6.46 -5.85 -5.85
CA SER A 88 -5.88 -7.11 -6.33
C SER A 88 -6.95 -8.15 -6.57
N PHE A 89 -6.72 -8.98 -7.56
CA PHE A 89 -7.54 -10.15 -7.87
C PHE A 89 -6.63 -11.36 -8.09
N GLY A 90 -7.12 -12.53 -7.70
CA GLY A 90 -6.39 -13.79 -7.92
C GLY A 90 -7.34 -14.94 -8.21
N ILE A 91 -6.86 -15.84 -9.03
CA ILE A 91 -7.50 -17.12 -9.28
C ILE A 91 -6.48 -18.24 -9.14
N GLY A 92 -6.86 -19.31 -8.45
CA GLY A 92 -6.01 -20.49 -8.28
C GLY A 92 -6.75 -21.75 -8.63
N TYR A 93 -6.03 -22.74 -9.15
CA TYR A 93 -6.54 -24.08 -9.41
C TYR A 93 -5.63 -25.14 -8.81
N ASN A 94 -6.22 -26.07 -8.07
CA ASN A 94 -5.52 -27.17 -7.43
C ASN A 94 -5.77 -28.48 -8.20
N PHE A 95 -4.71 -29.05 -8.76
CA PHE A 95 -4.71 -30.30 -9.50
C PHE A 95 -4.52 -31.55 -8.61
N GLY A 96 -4.48 -31.36 -7.27
CA GLY A 96 -4.20 -32.41 -6.29
C GLY A 96 -2.80 -32.29 -5.69
N GLY A 97 -1.75 -32.72 -6.38
CA GLY A 97 -0.35 -32.53 -5.93
C GLY A 97 0.33 -31.26 -6.44
N THR A 98 -0.36 -30.52 -7.30
CA THR A 98 0.16 -29.29 -7.92
C THR A 98 -0.91 -28.22 -7.90
N SER A 99 -0.55 -26.96 -7.68
CA SER A 99 -1.48 -25.84 -7.84
C SER A 99 -0.86 -24.74 -8.70
N LEU A 100 -1.72 -24.09 -9.49
CA LEU A 100 -1.38 -22.92 -10.31
C LEU A 100 -2.20 -21.74 -9.84
N ASP A 101 -1.53 -20.64 -9.53
CA ASP A 101 -2.15 -19.39 -9.06
C ASP A 101 -1.74 -18.23 -9.99
N LEU A 102 -2.72 -17.46 -10.43
CA LEU A 102 -2.54 -16.20 -11.15
C LEU A 102 -3.05 -15.06 -10.28
N ALA A 103 -2.23 -14.04 -10.08
CA ALA A 103 -2.58 -12.83 -9.35
C ALA A 103 -2.33 -11.58 -10.21
N TYR A 104 -3.22 -10.62 -10.08
CA TYR A 104 -3.14 -9.28 -10.65
C TYR A 104 -3.26 -8.27 -9.53
N GLU A 105 -2.36 -7.30 -9.48
CA GLU A 105 -2.40 -6.17 -8.57
C GLU A 105 -2.22 -4.89 -9.37
N ASN A 106 -3.03 -3.88 -9.03
CA ASN A 106 -2.86 -2.51 -9.51
C ASN A 106 -2.84 -1.57 -8.31
N SER A 107 -1.91 -0.63 -8.30
CA SER A 107 -1.86 0.44 -7.31
C SER A 107 -1.58 1.77 -7.97
N GLU A 108 -2.28 2.80 -7.49
CA GLU A 108 -2.19 4.17 -7.96
C GLU A 108 -1.75 5.08 -6.83
N ARG A 109 -0.82 5.99 -7.16
CA ARG A 109 -0.43 7.12 -6.32
C ARG A 109 -0.59 8.39 -7.13
N SER A 110 -1.35 9.35 -6.59
CA SER A 110 -1.46 10.69 -7.15
C SER A 110 -0.70 11.68 -6.29
N THR A 111 0.11 12.54 -6.93
CA THR A 111 0.89 13.58 -6.27
C THR A 111 0.69 14.88 -7.02
N ASN A 112 0.45 15.98 -6.30
CA ASN A 112 0.38 17.31 -6.89
C ASN A 112 1.78 17.94 -6.81
N TYR A 113 2.31 18.38 -7.94
CA TYR A 113 3.62 18.99 -8.03
C TYR A 113 3.53 20.39 -8.62
N GLN A 114 4.07 21.37 -7.90
CA GLN A 114 4.19 22.74 -8.38
C GLN A 114 5.58 22.94 -8.98
N LEU A 115 5.63 23.23 -10.28
CA LEU A 115 6.89 23.39 -11.02
C LEU A 115 7.58 24.71 -10.76
N TYR A 116 6.79 25.79 -10.51
CA TYR A 116 7.33 27.14 -10.32
C TYR A 116 6.66 27.79 -9.11
N ASP A 117 7.45 28.43 -8.28
CA ASP A 117 6.95 29.17 -7.11
C ASP A 117 6.36 30.54 -7.48
N VAL A 118 6.77 31.13 -8.61
CA VAL A 118 6.35 32.43 -9.10
C VAL A 118 6.00 32.37 -10.59
N GLY A 119 4.87 32.94 -10.95
CA GLY A 119 4.40 33.07 -12.35
C GLY A 119 3.40 31.99 -12.76
N LEU A 120 3.83 30.78 -13.01
CA LEU A 120 2.99 29.61 -13.27
C LEU A 120 2.77 28.83 -11.98
N THR A 121 1.77 29.26 -11.19
CA THR A 121 1.46 28.69 -9.88
C THR A 121 0.54 27.48 -9.93
N ASP A 122 0.09 27.09 -11.10
CA ASP A 122 -0.76 25.91 -11.28
C ASP A 122 0.01 24.62 -10.95
N THR A 123 -0.62 23.74 -10.18
CA THR A 123 -0.06 22.44 -9.83
C THR A 123 -0.30 21.43 -10.92
N ALA A 124 0.73 20.71 -11.32
CA ALA A 124 0.62 19.52 -12.17
C ALA A 124 0.27 18.31 -11.29
N ARG A 125 -0.80 17.59 -11.63
CA ARG A 125 -1.13 16.31 -11.00
C ARG A 125 -0.36 15.20 -11.70
N LEU A 126 0.49 14.53 -10.95
CA LEU A 126 1.22 13.34 -11.41
C LEU A 126 0.52 12.10 -10.86
N THR A 127 0.16 11.19 -11.73
CA THR A 127 -0.43 9.90 -11.35
C THR A 127 0.53 8.78 -11.75
N ALA A 128 1.01 8.03 -10.76
CA ALA A 128 1.84 6.85 -10.97
C ALA A 128 0.97 5.60 -10.79
N ASN A 129 0.84 4.81 -11.85
CA ASN A 129 0.18 3.50 -11.83
C ASN A 129 1.22 2.39 -11.85
N ASN A 130 1.11 1.47 -10.91
CA ASN A 130 1.94 0.28 -10.85
C ASN A 130 1.05 -0.96 -10.99
N THR A 131 1.32 -1.76 -12.03
CA THR A 131 0.60 -3.00 -12.31
C THR A 131 1.55 -4.18 -12.21
N LEU A 132 1.16 -5.20 -11.44
CA LEU A 132 1.92 -6.43 -11.25
C LEU A 132 1.04 -7.63 -11.62
N MET A 133 1.59 -8.54 -12.42
CA MET A 133 1.01 -9.85 -12.67
C MET A 133 1.98 -10.93 -12.16
N THR A 134 1.46 -11.87 -11.38
CA THR A 134 2.26 -12.96 -10.79
C THR A 134 1.63 -14.30 -11.12
N LEU A 135 2.43 -15.21 -11.66
CA LEU A 135 2.07 -16.61 -11.88
C LEU A 135 2.89 -17.47 -10.92
N THR A 136 2.22 -18.30 -10.13
CA THR A 136 2.86 -19.17 -9.15
C THR A 136 2.48 -20.62 -9.40
N LEU A 137 3.48 -21.50 -9.51
CA LEU A 137 3.32 -22.95 -9.57
C LEU A 137 3.83 -23.54 -8.25
N ASN A 138 2.96 -24.24 -7.52
CA ASN A 138 3.31 -24.98 -6.31
C ASN A 138 3.28 -26.48 -6.61
N ILE A 139 4.34 -27.20 -6.24
CA ILE A 139 4.45 -28.65 -6.42
C ILE A 139 4.68 -29.26 -5.05
N SER A 140 3.78 -30.17 -4.63
CA SER A 140 3.94 -30.96 -3.40
C SER A 140 4.73 -32.23 -3.77
N LEU A 141 5.92 -32.37 -3.22
CA LEU A 141 6.80 -33.54 -3.35
C LEU A 141 6.53 -34.54 -2.24
#